data_ed04ced05e2be0fbbaa35176a874623d
#
_entry.id   ed04ced05e2be0fbbaa35176a874623d
#
_cell.length_a   1.000
_cell.length_b   1.000
_cell.length_c   1.000
_cell.angle_alpha   90.00
_cell.angle_beta   90.00
_cell.angle_gamma   90.00
#
_symmetry.space_group_name_H-M   'P 1'
#
loop_
_entity.id
_entity.type
_entity.pdbx_description
1 polymer ?
#
loop_
_entity_poly.entity_id
_entity_poly.type
_entity_poly.pdbx_seq_one_letter_code
_entity_poly.pdbx_strand_id
1 'polypeptide(L)'
;MEEQVREALGGHKLEVAFDAIGGKTIDDLADVVDDGGTIINFGSLDSNMGTNIYSLAPNNVALKSVSIMSWFRLTQDEKQKDFELALSLATNHPALFEVAHEYEFGDFQKAIQHVSSPGKTGIVLLKSPV
;
A
#
# COMPACT_ATOMS: atom_id res chain seq x y z
N MET A 1 11.98 13.69 -2.49
CA MET A 1 11.32 12.76 -1.53
C MET A 1 12.06 12.75 -0.19
N GLU A 2 13.34 12.51 -0.14
CA GLU A 2 14.13 12.40 1.11
C GLU A 2 13.96 13.62 2.03
N GLU A 3 14.18 14.83 1.55
CA GLU A 3 14.05 16.06 2.34
C GLU A 3 12.66 16.20 2.98
N GLN A 4 11.58 15.94 2.23
CA GLN A 4 10.20 16.00 2.73
C GLN A 4 9.95 14.96 3.82
N VAL A 5 10.50 13.74 3.66
CA VAL A 5 10.38 12.68 4.66
C VAL A 5 11.15 13.04 5.92
N ARG A 6 12.40 13.54 5.79
CA ARG A 6 13.21 13.96 6.94
C ARG A 6 12.57 15.13 7.69
N GLU A 7 12.00 16.10 6.99
CA GLU A 7 11.23 17.19 7.59
C GLU A 7 10.03 16.68 8.38
N ALA A 8 9.24 15.79 7.78
CA ALA A 8 8.06 15.20 8.42
C ALA A 8 8.41 14.36 9.66
N LEU A 9 9.56 13.70 9.65
CA LEU A 9 10.04 12.91 10.78
C LEU A 9 10.46 13.76 11.99
N GLY A 10 10.79 15.06 11.80
CA GLY A 10 11.15 15.95 12.90
C GLY A 10 12.31 15.44 13.76
N GLY A 11 13.26 14.70 13.17
CA GLY A 11 14.40 14.09 13.85
C GLY A 11 14.16 12.68 14.41
N HIS A 12 12.97 12.13 14.23
CA HIS A 12 12.70 10.72 14.54
C HIS A 12 13.29 9.80 13.48
N LYS A 13 13.55 8.54 13.88
CA LYS A 13 14.02 7.52 12.97
C LYS A 13 12.90 6.95 12.12
N LEU A 14 13.20 6.64 10.85
CA LEU A 14 12.33 5.86 9.97
C LEU A 14 12.76 4.39 10.01
N GLU A 15 12.17 3.62 10.92
CA GLU A 15 12.51 2.21 11.11
C GLU A 15 11.77 1.29 10.12
N VAL A 16 10.57 1.70 9.68
CA VAL A 16 9.75 0.89 8.77
C VAL A 16 9.08 1.77 7.72
N ALA A 17 9.18 1.37 6.46
CA ALA A 17 8.44 1.95 5.36
C ALA A 17 7.50 0.91 4.72
N PHE A 18 6.29 1.33 4.36
CA PHE A 18 5.32 0.51 3.65
C PHE A 18 5.25 0.97 2.19
N ASP A 19 5.45 0.04 1.27
CA ASP A 19 5.47 0.31 -0.17
C ASP A 19 4.41 -0.51 -0.91
N ALA A 20 3.51 0.20 -1.61
CA ALA A 20 2.50 -0.39 -2.48
C ALA A 20 2.85 -0.28 -3.97
N ILE A 21 3.95 0.43 -4.30
CA ILE A 21 4.29 0.79 -5.68
C ILE A 21 5.26 -0.21 -6.28
N GLY A 22 6.33 -0.53 -5.56
CA GLY A 22 7.43 -1.37 -6.05
C GLY A 22 8.42 -0.62 -6.96
N GLY A 23 9.27 -1.40 -7.61
CA GLY A 23 10.25 -0.85 -8.56
C GLY A 23 11.17 0.20 -7.95
N LYS A 24 11.35 1.32 -8.65
CA LYS A 24 12.24 2.41 -8.20
C LYS A 24 11.86 3.00 -6.84
N THR A 25 10.60 2.92 -6.42
CA THR A 25 10.18 3.44 -5.10
C THR A 25 10.91 2.73 -3.97
N ILE A 26 11.24 1.45 -4.13
CA ILE A 26 12.02 0.69 -3.14
C ILE A 26 13.43 1.28 -2.99
N ASP A 27 14.07 1.63 -4.11
CA ASP A 27 15.39 2.24 -4.10
C ASP A 27 15.35 3.61 -3.41
N ASP A 28 14.35 4.44 -3.75
CA ASP A 28 14.16 5.76 -3.14
C ASP A 28 13.83 5.68 -1.63
N LEU A 29 13.13 4.62 -1.19
CA LEU A 29 12.87 4.37 0.22
C LEU A 29 14.12 3.88 0.97
N ALA A 30 14.98 3.11 0.31
CA ALA A 30 16.23 2.63 0.90
C ALA A 30 17.18 3.78 1.28
N ASP A 31 17.10 4.93 0.56
CA ASP A 31 17.89 6.13 0.86
C ASP A 31 17.38 6.88 2.11
N VAL A 32 16.10 6.69 2.49
CA VAL A 32 15.48 7.42 3.60
C VAL A 32 15.24 6.58 4.85
N VAL A 33 15.15 5.26 4.71
CA VAL A 33 15.03 4.34 5.85
C VAL A 33 16.36 4.31 6.61
N ASP A 34 16.27 4.40 7.93
CA ASP A 34 17.47 4.43 8.79
C ASP A 34 18.14 3.06 8.87
N ASP A 35 19.42 3.07 9.30
CA ASP A 35 20.26 1.87 9.39
C ASP A 35 19.57 0.73 10.14
N GLY A 36 19.53 -0.44 9.51
CA GLY A 36 18.87 -1.65 10.03
C GLY A 36 17.35 -1.66 9.92
N GLY A 37 16.74 -0.65 9.27
CA GLY A 37 15.30 -0.58 9.10
C GLY A 37 14.76 -1.56 8.05
N THR A 38 13.45 -1.52 7.82
CA THR A 38 12.75 -2.48 6.96
C THR A 38 11.81 -1.79 5.99
N ILE A 39 11.87 -2.16 4.72
CA ILE A 39 10.84 -1.82 3.72
C ILE A 39 9.90 -3.03 3.59
N ILE A 40 8.61 -2.81 3.80
CA ILE A 40 7.55 -3.81 3.62
C ILE A 40 6.82 -3.50 2.34
N ASN A 41 7.15 -4.23 1.26
CA ASN A 41 6.45 -4.12 0.00
C ASN A 41 5.23 -5.06 -0.02
N PHE A 42 4.05 -4.51 -0.31
CA PHE A 42 2.79 -5.25 -0.40
C PHE A 42 2.03 -4.99 -1.70
N GLY A 43 2.64 -4.30 -2.65
CA GLY A 43 2.02 -3.95 -3.93
C GLY A 43 3.01 -3.87 -5.08
N SER A 44 2.46 -3.65 -6.27
CA SER A 44 3.21 -3.65 -7.52
C SER A 44 2.45 -2.81 -8.54
N LEU A 45 2.50 -1.50 -8.38
CA LEU A 45 1.86 -0.55 -9.28
C LEU A 45 2.82 0.00 -10.34
N ASP A 46 4.13 -0.07 -10.10
CA ASP A 46 5.14 0.28 -11.11
C ASP A 46 5.17 -0.82 -12.19
N SER A 47 5.11 -0.40 -13.46
CA SER A 47 5.28 -1.30 -14.59
C SER A 47 6.72 -1.84 -14.70
N ASN A 48 7.70 -1.11 -14.17
CA ASN A 48 9.08 -1.53 -14.05
C ASN A 48 9.35 -2.11 -12.67
N MET A 49 9.22 -3.42 -12.55
CA MET A 49 9.38 -4.18 -11.30
C MET A 49 10.84 -4.30 -10.82
N GLY A 50 11.79 -3.77 -11.58
CA GLY A 50 13.20 -3.85 -11.21
C GLY A 50 13.51 -2.98 -9.99
N THR A 51 14.19 -3.54 -9.01
CA THR A 51 14.82 -2.81 -7.91
C THR A 51 16.31 -3.15 -7.87
N ASN A 52 17.12 -2.17 -7.48
CA ASN A 52 18.54 -2.39 -7.31
C ASN A 52 18.81 -2.89 -5.89
N ILE A 53 19.09 -4.17 -5.73
CA ILE A 53 19.35 -4.75 -4.42
C ILE A 53 20.53 -4.08 -3.69
N TYR A 54 21.45 -3.47 -4.42
CA TYR A 54 22.57 -2.74 -3.82
C TYR A 54 22.16 -1.42 -3.17
N SER A 55 20.98 -0.87 -3.48
CA SER A 55 20.45 0.32 -2.81
C SER A 55 20.15 0.06 -1.31
N LEU A 56 19.91 -1.19 -0.94
CA LEU A 56 19.62 -1.59 0.43
C LEU A 56 20.87 -1.69 1.32
N ALA A 57 22.04 -1.85 0.72
CA ALA A 57 23.28 -2.17 1.43
C ALA A 57 23.85 -1.03 2.29
N PRO A 58 23.81 0.27 1.86
CA PRO A 58 24.42 1.36 2.64
C PRO A 58 23.85 1.51 4.05
N ASN A 59 22.54 1.27 4.21
CA ASN A 59 21.83 1.41 5.47
C ASN A 59 21.37 0.06 6.04
N ASN A 60 21.93 -1.07 5.59
CA ASN A 60 21.53 -2.42 6.03
C ASN A 60 20.01 -2.64 6.00
N VAL A 61 19.31 -2.10 5.01
CA VAL A 61 17.84 -2.14 4.95
C VAL A 61 17.37 -3.54 4.56
N ALA A 62 16.41 -4.07 5.32
CA ALA A 62 15.72 -5.29 4.97
C ALA A 62 14.54 -5.02 4.03
N LEU A 63 14.44 -5.78 2.95
CA LEU A 63 13.25 -5.79 2.07
C LEU A 63 12.41 -7.03 2.34
N LYS A 64 11.16 -6.83 2.75
CA LYS A 64 10.19 -7.90 3.03
C LYS A 64 8.97 -7.73 2.13
N SER A 65 8.66 -8.75 1.35
CA SER A 65 7.44 -8.78 0.56
C SER A 65 6.29 -9.46 1.30
N VAL A 66 5.11 -8.86 1.21
CA VAL A 66 3.85 -9.42 1.70
C VAL A 66 2.93 -9.60 0.50
N SER A 67 2.42 -10.81 0.28
CA SER A 67 1.59 -11.14 -0.86
C SER A 67 0.26 -11.73 -0.41
N ILE A 68 -0.83 -11.31 -1.04
CA ILE A 68 -2.15 -11.92 -0.88
C ILE A 68 -2.13 -13.43 -1.19
N MET A 69 -1.18 -13.89 -2.01
CA MET A 69 -1.02 -15.32 -2.29
C MET A 69 -0.68 -16.13 -1.03
N SER A 70 -0.03 -15.52 -0.05
CA SER A 70 0.23 -16.14 1.25
C SER A 70 -1.07 -16.35 2.03
N TRP A 71 -1.99 -15.38 1.97
CA TRP A 71 -3.30 -15.47 2.61
C TRP A 71 -4.16 -16.61 2.02
N PHE A 72 -4.08 -16.86 0.72
CA PHE A 72 -4.82 -17.98 0.11
C PHE A 72 -4.37 -19.36 0.62
N ARG A 73 -3.18 -19.47 1.20
CA ARG A 73 -2.63 -20.72 1.80
C ARG A 73 -3.03 -20.93 3.25
N LEU A 74 -3.60 -19.93 3.89
CA LEU A 74 -4.08 -20.03 5.27
C LEU A 74 -5.21 -21.05 5.40
N THR A 75 -5.38 -21.59 6.60
CA THR A 75 -6.53 -22.43 6.94
C THR A 75 -7.83 -21.60 6.90
N GLN A 76 -8.96 -22.28 6.86
CA GLN A 76 -10.26 -21.60 6.88
C GLN A 76 -10.46 -20.79 8.17
N ASP A 77 -10.00 -21.32 9.32
CA ASP A 77 -10.11 -20.66 10.61
C ASP A 77 -9.28 -19.37 10.67
N GLU A 78 -8.07 -19.38 10.10
CA GLU A 78 -7.23 -18.18 9.97
C GLU A 78 -7.87 -17.13 9.07
N LYS A 79 -8.38 -17.54 7.91
CA LYS A 79 -9.12 -16.65 7.00
C LYS A 79 -10.35 -16.05 7.65
N GLN A 80 -11.09 -16.85 8.42
CA GLN A 80 -12.25 -16.37 9.13
C GLN A 80 -11.90 -15.28 10.14
N LYS A 81 -10.83 -15.46 10.91
CA LYS A 81 -10.32 -14.45 11.85
C LYS A 81 -9.93 -13.15 11.15
N ASP A 82 -9.25 -13.26 10.00
CA ASP A 82 -8.87 -12.09 9.21
C ASP A 82 -10.10 -11.34 8.69
N PHE A 83 -11.13 -12.04 8.22
CA PHE A 83 -12.39 -11.43 7.81
C PHE A 83 -13.10 -10.75 8.97
N GLU A 84 -13.17 -11.38 10.14
CA GLU A 84 -13.78 -10.80 11.34
C GLU A 84 -13.04 -9.53 11.77
N LEU A 85 -11.69 -9.54 11.70
CA LEU A 85 -10.88 -8.36 11.97
C LEU A 85 -11.17 -7.24 10.95
N ALA A 86 -11.17 -7.55 9.66
CA ALA A 86 -11.44 -6.58 8.60
C ALA A 86 -12.85 -5.96 8.76
N LEU A 87 -13.86 -6.79 9.06
CA LEU A 87 -15.22 -6.33 9.30
C LEU A 87 -15.31 -5.44 10.55
N SER A 88 -14.62 -5.82 11.62
CA SER A 88 -14.51 -5.01 12.84
C SER A 88 -13.88 -3.66 12.58
N LEU A 89 -12.80 -3.61 11.79
CA LEU A 89 -12.14 -2.35 11.39
C LEU A 89 -13.09 -1.48 10.57
N ALA A 90 -13.79 -2.06 9.59
CA ALA A 90 -14.74 -1.31 8.76
C ALA A 90 -15.90 -0.73 9.58
N THR A 91 -16.36 -1.47 10.59
CA THR A 91 -17.45 -1.04 11.46
C THR A 91 -17.03 0.04 12.45
N ASN A 92 -15.86 -0.14 13.09
CA ASN A 92 -15.42 0.73 14.18
C ASN A 92 -14.61 1.95 13.70
N HIS A 93 -14.05 1.87 12.47
CA HIS A 93 -13.22 2.91 11.87
C HIS A 93 -13.65 3.22 10.43
N PRO A 94 -14.90 3.66 10.22
CA PRO A 94 -15.43 3.88 8.85
C PRO A 94 -14.61 4.88 8.03
N ALA A 95 -13.91 5.81 8.69
CA ALA A 95 -13.03 6.76 8.02
C ALA A 95 -11.88 6.10 7.24
N LEU A 96 -11.49 4.87 7.57
CA LEU A 96 -10.49 4.11 6.81
C LEU A 96 -11.03 3.61 5.45
N PHE A 97 -12.35 3.62 5.30
CA PHE A 97 -13.06 3.08 4.12
C PHE A 97 -13.94 4.15 3.48
N GLU A 98 -13.52 5.40 3.55
CA GLU A 98 -14.27 6.51 2.95
C GLU A 98 -14.50 6.26 1.45
N VAL A 99 -15.76 6.40 1.03
CA VAL A 99 -16.16 6.27 -0.36
C VAL A 99 -16.02 7.63 -1.05
N ALA A 100 -15.10 7.72 -2.00
CA ALA A 100 -14.87 8.93 -2.79
C ALA A 100 -16.04 9.20 -3.74
N HIS A 101 -16.54 8.16 -4.39
CA HIS A 101 -17.67 8.25 -5.32
C HIS A 101 -18.25 6.88 -5.65
N GLU A 102 -19.57 6.87 -5.93
CA GLU A 102 -20.28 5.69 -6.42
C GLU A 102 -20.73 5.95 -7.86
N TYR A 103 -20.38 5.05 -8.77
CA TYR A 103 -20.78 5.08 -10.17
C TYR A 103 -21.79 3.97 -10.45
N GLU A 104 -22.74 4.25 -11.35
CA GLU A 104 -23.54 3.18 -11.93
C GLU A 104 -22.68 2.30 -12.84
N PHE A 105 -23.02 1.03 -13.00
CA PHE A 105 -22.21 0.09 -13.79
C PHE A 105 -22.00 0.58 -15.23
N GLY A 106 -22.98 1.26 -15.82
CA GLY A 106 -22.86 1.85 -17.16
C GLY A 106 -21.78 2.96 -17.27
N ASP A 107 -21.39 3.55 -16.16
CA ASP A 107 -20.39 4.60 -16.09
C ASP A 107 -18.99 4.10 -15.71
N PHE A 108 -18.71 2.80 -15.88
CA PHE A 108 -17.47 2.16 -15.47
C PHE A 108 -16.20 2.87 -16.02
N GLN A 109 -16.26 3.44 -17.23
CA GLN A 109 -15.14 4.18 -17.80
C GLN A 109 -14.80 5.44 -16.99
N LYS A 110 -15.81 6.15 -16.48
CA LYS A 110 -15.62 7.31 -15.59
C LYS A 110 -15.03 6.87 -14.25
N ALA A 111 -15.49 5.72 -13.73
CA ALA A 111 -14.93 5.15 -12.51
C ALA A 111 -13.44 4.81 -12.67
N ILE A 112 -13.05 4.20 -13.79
CA ILE A 112 -11.63 3.90 -14.10
C ILE A 112 -10.81 5.19 -14.17
N GLN A 113 -11.30 6.21 -14.87
CA GLN A 113 -10.62 7.51 -14.95
C GLN A 113 -10.47 8.14 -13.56
N HIS A 114 -11.50 8.06 -12.72
CA HIS A 114 -11.44 8.58 -11.35
C HIS A 114 -10.40 7.84 -10.52
N VAL A 115 -10.39 6.49 -10.54
CA VAL A 115 -9.38 5.69 -9.82
C VAL A 115 -7.94 6.05 -10.25
N SER A 116 -7.75 6.35 -11.53
CA SER A 116 -6.43 6.66 -12.10
C SER A 116 -6.04 8.15 -11.93
N SER A 117 -6.91 8.99 -11.39
CA SER A 117 -6.63 10.43 -11.28
C SER A 117 -5.62 10.70 -10.16
N PRO A 118 -4.65 11.61 -10.39
CA PRO A 118 -3.73 12.04 -9.36
C PRO A 118 -4.47 12.68 -8.17
N GLY A 119 -4.04 12.35 -6.95
CA GLY A 119 -4.62 12.93 -5.73
C GLY A 119 -5.99 12.38 -5.33
N LYS A 120 -6.47 11.32 -5.99
CA LYS A 120 -7.69 10.64 -5.57
C LYS A 120 -7.55 10.15 -4.12
N THR A 121 -8.54 10.48 -3.29
CA THR A 121 -8.71 9.94 -1.93
C THR A 121 -9.95 9.03 -1.89
N GLY A 122 -9.98 8.09 -0.95
CA GLY A 122 -11.12 7.20 -0.75
C GLY A 122 -11.26 6.10 -1.81
N ILE A 123 -12.33 5.34 -1.70
CA ILE A 123 -12.66 4.17 -2.53
C ILE A 123 -13.67 4.60 -3.60
N VAL A 124 -13.44 4.18 -4.83
CA VAL A 124 -14.41 4.34 -5.93
C VAL A 124 -15.19 3.04 -6.06
N LEU A 125 -16.51 3.12 -6.01
CA LEU A 125 -17.40 1.98 -6.10
C LEU A 125 -18.17 1.96 -7.42
N LEU A 126 -18.45 0.76 -7.91
CA LEU A 126 -19.41 0.51 -9.00
C LEU A 126 -20.63 -0.19 -8.41
N LYS A 127 -21.82 0.37 -8.65
CA LYS A 127 -23.07 -0.27 -8.27
C LYS A 127 -23.42 -1.38 -9.26
N SER A 128 -23.69 -2.57 -8.74
CA SER A 128 -24.22 -3.65 -9.56
C SER A 128 -25.62 -3.29 -10.06
N PRO A 129 -25.93 -3.50 -11.33
CA PRO A 129 -27.33 -3.47 -11.75
C PRO A 129 -28.09 -4.55 -10.96
N VAL A 130 -29.20 -4.16 -10.36
CA VAL A 130 -30.10 -5.06 -9.63
C VAL A 130 -30.91 -5.86 -10.64
#